data_43e36128106e2b27868fabc0876262bd
#
_entry.id   43e36128106e2b27868fabc0876262bd
#
_cell.length_a   1.000
_cell.length_b   1.000
_cell.length_c   1.000
_cell.angle_alpha   90.00
_cell.angle_beta   90.00
_cell.angle_gamma   90.00
#
_symmetry.space_group_name_H-M   'P 1'
#
loop_
_entity.id
_entity.type
_entity.pdbx_description
1 polymer ?
#
loop_
_entity_poly.entity_id
_entity_poly.type
_entity_poly.pdbx_seq_one_letter_code
_entity_poly.pdbx_strand_id
1 'polypeptide(L)'
;MSYDVIVIGAGPTGASAALFTSKAGKSTLVIDSDQSVTKRAWIENHYGVDGITGPDLVEIGKKQAAKFGTEFKQGKAVKLASTAEGLQVSTEDATYTAKHVILATGLSVDLAEASGIEIKPGTEPRIKSIVGVDSQGKTNVQGVWAAGTVAGVSMHTIITAGDGAKVAINVISELNGARYVDHDVLKA
;
A
#
# COMPACT_ATOMS: atom_id res chain seq x y z
N MET A 1 2.45 19.77 -2.42
CA MET A 1 2.09 18.95 -3.60
C MET A 1 0.95 18.05 -3.21
N SER A 2 -0.05 17.92 -4.06
CA SER A 2 -1.21 17.06 -3.80
C SER A 2 -1.20 15.88 -4.76
N TYR A 3 -1.48 14.68 -4.22
CA TYR A 3 -1.53 13.42 -4.97
C TYR A 3 -2.96 12.89 -5.00
N ASP A 4 -3.27 12.02 -5.95
CA ASP A 4 -4.50 11.24 -5.89
C ASP A 4 -4.40 10.17 -4.81
N VAL A 5 -3.23 9.51 -4.73
CA VAL A 5 -2.99 8.44 -3.76
C VAL A 5 -1.60 8.57 -3.12
N ILE A 6 -1.54 8.44 -1.80
CA ILE A 6 -0.30 8.18 -1.07
C ILE A 6 -0.34 6.75 -0.54
N VAL A 7 0.72 5.98 -0.78
CA VAL A 7 0.91 4.63 -0.24
C VAL A 7 2.00 4.67 0.82
N ILE A 8 1.75 4.10 1.99
CA ILE A 8 2.71 4.05 3.09
C ILE A 8 3.33 2.66 3.18
N GLY A 9 4.59 2.57 2.78
CA GLY A 9 5.38 1.34 2.68
C GLY A 9 5.51 0.83 1.25
N ALA A 10 6.69 0.31 0.89
CA ALA A 10 7.02 -0.22 -0.44
C ALA A 10 7.37 -1.72 -0.43
N GLY A 11 6.87 -2.48 0.54
CA GLY A 11 6.88 -3.94 0.47
C GLY A 11 5.96 -4.45 -0.66
N PRO A 12 5.78 -5.78 -0.79
CA PRO A 12 4.96 -6.37 -1.86
C PRO A 12 3.57 -5.76 -1.99
N THR A 13 2.92 -5.47 -0.86
CA THR A 13 1.61 -4.81 -0.82
C THR A 13 1.65 -3.41 -1.42
N GLY A 14 2.53 -2.56 -0.90
CA GLY A 14 2.57 -1.15 -1.28
C GLY A 14 3.10 -0.94 -2.70
N ALA A 15 4.12 -1.69 -3.12
CA ALA A 15 4.62 -1.64 -4.48
C ALA A 15 3.56 -2.08 -5.49
N SER A 16 2.81 -3.16 -5.17
CA SER A 16 1.69 -3.60 -6.00
C SER A 16 0.56 -2.57 -6.06
N ALA A 17 0.17 -1.98 -4.92
CA ALA A 17 -0.84 -0.93 -4.89
C ALA A 17 -0.42 0.28 -5.74
N ALA A 18 0.83 0.74 -5.59
CA ALA A 18 1.38 1.86 -6.34
C ALA A 18 1.47 1.58 -7.84
N LEU A 19 1.83 0.34 -8.22
CA LEU A 19 1.82 -0.09 -9.62
C LEU A 19 0.44 0.09 -10.25
N PHE A 20 -0.61 -0.40 -9.60
CA PHE A 20 -1.98 -0.31 -10.13
C PHE A 20 -2.47 1.13 -10.18
N THR A 21 -2.27 1.93 -9.13
CA THR A 21 -2.73 3.33 -9.10
C THR A 21 -2.02 4.17 -10.16
N SER A 22 -0.70 4.05 -10.30
CA SER A 22 0.06 4.80 -11.31
C SER A 22 -0.24 4.33 -12.73
N LYS A 23 -0.39 3.03 -12.97
CA LYS A 23 -0.78 2.49 -14.28
C LYS A 23 -2.17 2.98 -14.72
N ALA A 24 -3.07 3.19 -13.75
CA ALA A 24 -4.38 3.80 -13.99
C ALA A 24 -4.32 5.34 -14.17
N GLY A 25 -3.13 5.94 -14.26
CA GLY A 25 -2.94 7.37 -14.46
C GLY A 25 -3.20 8.24 -13.23
N LYS A 26 -3.20 7.64 -12.02
CA LYS A 26 -3.34 8.41 -10.78
C LYS A 26 -1.98 8.90 -10.30
N SER A 27 -1.88 10.17 -9.91
CA SER A 27 -0.67 10.70 -9.28
C SER A 27 -0.44 9.99 -7.95
N THR A 28 0.64 9.21 -7.87
CA THR A 28 0.91 8.30 -6.75
C THR A 28 2.27 8.58 -6.13
N LEU A 29 2.26 8.81 -4.81
CA LEU A 29 3.46 8.90 -3.97
C LEU A 29 3.55 7.67 -3.07
N VAL A 30 4.72 7.05 -3.00
CA VAL A 30 5.04 6.05 -1.97
C VAL A 30 6.01 6.66 -0.96
N ILE A 31 5.65 6.60 0.33
CA ILE A 31 6.55 6.95 1.44
C ILE A 31 7.02 5.65 2.07
N ASP A 32 8.33 5.37 2.01
CA ASP A 32 8.91 4.10 2.41
C ASP A 32 10.03 4.29 3.43
N SER A 33 9.87 3.67 4.59
CA SER A 33 10.90 3.64 5.64
C SER A 33 12.00 2.60 5.38
N ASP A 34 11.89 1.84 4.30
CA ASP A 34 12.82 0.77 3.90
C ASP A 34 12.93 -0.41 4.89
N GLN A 35 11.93 -0.62 5.74
CA GLN A 35 11.92 -1.63 6.80
C GLN A 35 11.06 -2.87 6.50
N SER A 36 10.79 -3.15 5.21
CA SER A 36 10.00 -4.32 4.85
C SER A 36 10.62 -5.62 5.36
N VAL A 37 9.84 -6.42 6.10
CA VAL A 37 10.28 -7.74 6.59
C VAL A 37 10.55 -8.72 5.45
N THR A 38 9.96 -8.51 4.28
CA THR A 38 10.21 -9.27 3.05
C THR A 38 11.70 -9.31 2.71
N LYS A 39 12.45 -8.26 3.00
CA LYS A 39 13.90 -8.19 2.75
C LYS A 39 14.74 -9.27 3.45
N ARG A 40 14.15 -9.98 4.43
CA ARG A 40 14.83 -11.07 5.17
C ARG A 40 14.50 -12.45 4.62
N ALA A 41 13.67 -12.53 3.57
CA ALA A 41 13.15 -13.79 3.07
C ALA A 41 13.94 -14.31 1.86
N TRP A 42 14.02 -15.63 1.74
CA TRP A 42 14.17 -16.35 0.49
C TRP A 42 12.78 -16.85 0.08
N ILE A 43 12.36 -16.62 -1.16
CA ILE A 43 10.98 -16.77 -1.61
C ILE A 43 10.93 -17.76 -2.77
N GLU A 44 10.26 -18.91 -2.55
CA GLU A 44 10.04 -19.97 -3.55
C GLU A 44 8.56 -20.25 -3.80
N ASN A 45 7.67 -19.50 -3.12
CA ASN A 45 6.23 -19.70 -3.14
C ASN A 45 5.45 -18.50 -3.71
N HIS A 46 6.12 -17.67 -4.52
CA HIS A 46 5.48 -16.59 -5.25
C HIS A 46 5.21 -17.03 -6.69
N TYR A 47 3.95 -17.31 -7.01
CA TYR A 47 3.58 -17.76 -8.36
C TYR A 47 4.17 -16.87 -9.45
N GLY A 48 4.78 -17.48 -10.44
CA GLY A 48 5.43 -16.79 -11.56
C GLY A 48 6.88 -16.36 -11.32
N VAL A 49 7.46 -16.68 -10.15
CA VAL A 49 8.86 -16.40 -9.81
C VAL A 49 9.53 -17.70 -9.35
N ASP A 50 10.61 -18.10 -10.02
CA ASP A 50 11.38 -19.31 -9.71
C ASP A 50 12.52 -18.96 -8.73
N GLY A 51 12.19 -18.84 -7.44
CA GLY A 51 13.12 -18.50 -6.37
C GLY A 51 13.73 -17.09 -6.49
N ILE A 52 13.53 -16.26 -5.46
CA ILE A 52 14.03 -14.88 -5.45
C ILE A 52 14.37 -14.44 -4.03
N THR A 53 15.36 -13.59 -3.88
CA THR A 53 15.60 -12.92 -2.60
C THR A 53 14.52 -11.87 -2.34
N GLY A 54 14.16 -11.66 -1.08
CA GLY A 54 13.20 -10.63 -0.69
C GLY A 54 13.63 -9.22 -1.12
N PRO A 55 14.92 -8.82 -0.98
CA PRO A 55 15.41 -7.56 -1.52
C PRO A 55 15.16 -7.39 -3.02
N ASP A 56 15.45 -8.41 -3.81
CA ASP A 56 15.27 -8.35 -5.27
C ASP A 56 13.78 -8.24 -5.64
N LEU A 57 12.91 -9.00 -4.97
CA LEU A 57 11.45 -8.91 -5.20
C LEU A 57 10.92 -7.50 -4.90
N VAL A 58 11.36 -6.90 -3.78
CA VAL A 58 10.97 -5.53 -3.41
C VAL A 58 11.48 -4.52 -4.45
N GLU A 59 12.72 -4.66 -4.89
CA GLU A 59 13.31 -3.77 -5.89
C GLU A 59 12.62 -3.89 -7.26
N ILE A 60 12.28 -5.09 -7.69
CA ILE A 60 11.48 -5.33 -8.92
C ILE A 60 10.13 -4.63 -8.80
N GLY A 61 9.42 -4.79 -7.69
CA GLY A 61 8.12 -4.15 -7.48
C GLY A 61 8.21 -2.62 -7.53
N LYS A 62 9.22 -2.03 -6.90
CA LYS A 62 9.49 -0.58 -6.97
C LYS A 62 9.74 -0.11 -8.41
N LYS A 63 10.59 -0.84 -9.16
CA LYS A 63 10.88 -0.53 -10.58
C LYS A 63 9.63 -0.63 -11.46
N GLN A 64 8.79 -1.63 -11.24
CA GLN A 64 7.53 -1.78 -11.97
C GLN A 64 6.60 -0.58 -11.75
N ALA A 65 6.43 -0.15 -10.49
CA ALA A 65 5.60 1.00 -10.17
C ALA A 65 6.20 2.31 -10.73
N ALA A 66 7.51 2.51 -10.59
CA ALA A 66 8.21 3.69 -11.10
C ALA A 66 8.08 3.84 -12.63
N LYS A 67 8.01 2.73 -13.38
CA LYS A 67 7.80 2.73 -14.85
C LYS A 67 6.52 3.46 -15.25
N PHE A 68 5.51 3.51 -14.38
CA PHE A 68 4.24 4.19 -14.61
C PHE A 68 4.13 5.55 -13.90
N GLY A 69 5.26 6.08 -13.38
CA GLY A 69 5.31 7.41 -12.82
C GLY A 69 5.08 7.48 -11.30
N THR A 70 5.12 6.35 -10.58
CA THR A 70 5.13 6.40 -9.11
C THR A 70 6.33 7.17 -8.61
N GLU A 71 6.10 8.15 -7.74
CA GLU A 71 7.16 8.82 -7.00
C GLU A 71 7.47 8.05 -5.71
N PHE A 72 8.75 7.88 -5.39
CA PHE A 72 9.21 7.27 -4.15
C PHE A 72 9.95 8.28 -3.29
N LYS A 73 9.57 8.37 -2.02
CA LYS A 73 10.27 9.16 -1.00
C LYS A 73 10.66 8.24 0.14
N GLN A 74 11.96 8.25 0.46
CA GLN A 74 12.43 7.59 1.67
C GLN A 74 12.04 8.44 2.87
N GLY A 75 11.45 7.80 3.88
CA GLY A 75 11.02 8.45 5.11
C GLY A 75 10.00 7.63 5.87
N LYS A 76 9.80 7.96 7.13
CA LYS A 76 8.80 7.36 7.99
C LYS A 76 7.60 8.30 8.12
N ALA A 77 6.42 7.85 7.70
CA ALA A 77 5.19 8.55 8.00
C ALA A 77 4.89 8.42 9.50
N VAL A 78 4.68 9.55 10.17
CA VAL A 78 4.48 9.62 11.63
C VAL A 78 3.08 10.06 12.03
N LYS A 79 2.35 10.72 11.14
CA LYS A 79 0.98 11.17 11.40
C LYS A 79 0.18 11.23 10.10
N LEU A 80 -1.10 10.89 10.21
CA LEU A 80 -2.11 11.09 9.17
C LEU A 80 -3.28 11.85 9.79
N ALA A 81 -3.76 12.86 9.08
CA ALA A 81 -4.88 13.68 9.53
C ALA A 81 -5.79 14.06 8.37
N SER A 82 -7.10 14.11 8.63
CA SER A 82 -8.07 14.69 7.69
C SER A 82 -8.09 16.20 7.84
N THR A 83 -8.05 16.92 6.72
CA THR A 83 -8.12 18.39 6.66
C THR A 83 -9.14 18.82 5.63
N ALA A 84 -9.42 20.11 5.53
CA ALA A 84 -10.29 20.67 4.50
C ALA A 84 -9.72 20.47 3.06
N GLU A 85 -8.41 20.26 2.95
CA GLU A 85 -7.71 20.11 1.68
C GLU A 85 -7.52 18.62 1.27
N GLY A 86 -7.93 17.68 2.12
CA GLY A 86 -7.77 16.24 1.93
C GLY A 86 -7.03 15.57 3.09
N LEU A 87 -6.46 14.39 2.83
CA LEU A 87 -5.68 13.65 3.80
C LEU A 87 -4.24 14.16 3.81
N GLN A 88 -3.77 14.56 4.97
CA GLN A 88 -2.39 15.00 5.20
C GLN A 88 -1.55 13.87 5.80
N VAL A 89 -0.43 13.53 5.16
CA VAL A 89 0.57 12.58 5.68
C VAL A 89 1.83 13.36 6.02
N SER A 90 2.24 13.33 7.29
CA SER A 90 3.46 13.96 7.77
C SER A 90 4.57 12.92 7.98
N THR A 91 5.76 13.25 7.52
CA THR A 91 7.03 12.61 7.89
C THR A 91 7.78 13.51 8.88
N GLU A 92 8.98 13.14 9.27
CA GLU A 92 9.82 14.00 10.12
C GLU A 92 10.19 15.32 9.40
N ASP A 93 10.34 15.28 8.07
CA ASP A 93 10.90 16.40 7.29
C ASP A 93 9.87 17.11 6.40
N ALA A 94 8.71 16.51 6.13
CA ALA A 94 7.78 17.02 5.14
C ALA A 94 6.32 16.61 5.42
N THR A 95 5.41 17.33 4.76
CA THR A 95 3.98 17.01 4.75
C THR A 95 3.48 16.94 3.32
N TYR A 96 2.68 15.90 3.04
CA TYR A 96 2.10 15.64 1.73
C TYR A 96 0.58 15.54 1.88
N THR A 97 -0.14 15.92 0.83
CA THR A 97 -1.61 15.86 0.80
C THR A 97 -2.08 14.90 -0.29
N ALA A 98 -3.12 14.12 -0.01
CA ALA A 98 -3.73 13.23 -0.98
C ALA A 98 -5.25 13.13 -0.82
N LYS A 99 -5.92 12.64 -1.88
CA LYS A 99 -7.34 12.28 -1.81
C LYS A 99 -7.55 10.96 -1.05
N HIS A 100 -6.65 10.00 -1.28
CA HIS A 100 -6.66 8.68 -0.64
C HIS A 100 -5.29 8.30 -0.09
N VAL A 101 -5.29 7.55 1.02
CA VAL A 101 -4.08 6.97 1.61
C VAL A 101 -4.27 5.47 1.76
N ILE A 102 -3.28 4.68 1.33
CA ILE A 102 -3.25 3.22 1.52
C ILE A 102 -2.15 2.89 2.53
N LEU A 103 -2.53 2.35 3.68
CA LEU A 103 -1.61 1.83 4.67
C LEU A 103 -1.14 0.44 4.24
N ALA A 104 0.13 0.30 3.89
CA ALA A 104 0.81 -0.94 3.52
C ALA A 104 2.03 -1.18 4.43
N THR A 105 1.85 -0.90 5.72
CA THR A 105 2.91 -0.80 6.75
C THR A 105 3.39 -2.15 7.30
N GLY A 106 2.95 -3.24 6.67
CA GLY A 106 3.38 -4.60 7.02
C GLY A 106 2.91 -5.01 8.40
N LEU A 107 3.83 -5.09 9.37
CA LEU A 107 3.51 -5.52 10.74
C LEU A 107 3.20 -4.35 11.70
N SER A 108 3.46 -3.11 11.30
CA SER A 108 3.29 -1.94 12.19
C SER A 108 1.91 -1.32 12.04
N VAL A 109 1.25 -1.13 13.16
CA VAL A 109 0.00 -0.37 13.30
C VAL A 109 0.22 1.03 13.89
N ASP A 110 1.48 1.42 14.19
CA ASP A 110 1.83 2.63 14.94
C ASP A 110 1.25 3.90 14.30
N LEU A 111 1.36 4.01 12.96
CA LEU A 111 0.81 5.16 12.24
C LEU A 111 -0.72 5.21 12.34
N ALA A 112 -1.38 4.06 12.25
CA ALA A 112 -2.83 3.98 12.37
C ALA A 112 -3.30 4.36 13.77
N GLU A 113 -2.65 3.86 14.82
CA GLU A 113 -2.94 4.22 16.22
C GLU A 113 -2.74 5.72 16.46
N ALA A 114 -1.60 6.26 16.03
CA ALA A 114 -1.29 7.70 16.18
C ALA A 114 -2.26 8.61 15.41
N SER A 115 -3.02 8.04 14.46
CA SER A 115 -3.94 8.77 13.59
C SER A 115 -5.42 8.51 13.92
N GLY A 116 -5.73 7.79 15.01
CA GLY A 116 -7.11 7.50 15.45
C GLY A 116 -7.85 6.50 14.54
N ILE A 117 -7.10 5.68 13.79
CA ILE A 117 -7.68 4.62 12.96
C ILE A 117 -7.92 3.38 13.84
N GLU A 118 -9.07 2.73 13.62
CA GLU A 118 -9.47 1.57 14.41
C GLU A 118 -8.46 0.42 14.30
N ILE A 119 -8.05 -0.09 15.46
CA ILE A 119 -7.17 -1.25 15.58
C ILE A 119 -7.96 -2.43 16.12
N LYS A 120 -7.72 -3.63 15.57
CA LYS A 120 -8.33 -4.89 15.99
C LYS A 120 -7.26 -5.91 16.38
N PRO A 121 -7.62 -6.93 17.18
CA PRO A 121 -6.73 -8.08 17.41
C PRO A 121 -6.32 -8.73 16.08
N GLY A 122 -5.06 -9.16 16.00
CA GLY A 122 -4.56 -9.85 14.83
C GLY A 122 -5.21 -11.20 14.60
N THR A 123 -5.34 -11.57 13.34
CA THR A 123 -5.96 -12.84 12.89
C THR A 123 -4.94 -13.90 12.49
N GLU A 124 -3.71 -13.49 12.18
CA GLU A 124 -2.62 -14.37 11.77
C GLU A 124 -1.67 -14.70 12.94
N PRO A 125 -1.03 -15.87 12.95
CA PRO A 125 -0.05 -16.23 13.96
C PRO A 125 1.06 -15.19 14.10
N ARG A 126 1.38 -14.81 15.35
CA ARG A 126 2.40 -13.80 15.70
C ARG A 126 2.07 -12.35 15.30
N ILE A 127 0.90 -12.07 14.73
CA ILE A 127 0.40 -10.74 14.48
C ILE A 127 -0.51 -10.35 15.63
N LYS A 128 -0.09 -9.38 16.46
CA LYS A 128 -0.84 -8.97 17.65
C LYS A 128 -2.02 -8.08 17.32
N SER A 129 -1.81 -7.15 16.39
CA SER A 129 -2.78 -6.11 16.06
C SER A 129 -2.80 -5.85 14.56
N ILE A 130 -3.96 -5.48 14.05
CA ILE A 130 -4.19 -5.12 12.65
C ILE A 130 -5.07 -3.88 12.60
N VAL A 131 -5.05 -3.18 11.49
CA VAL A 131 -6.00 -2.10 11.17
C VAL A 131 -7.36 -2.72 10.85
N GLY A 132 -8.43 -2.18 11.47
CA GLY A 132 -9.80 -2.56 11.16
C GLY A 132 -10.20 -2.08 9.77
N VAL A 133 -10.55 -3.02 8.89
CA VAL A 133 -11.02 -2.74 7.53
C VAL A 133 -12.29 -3.51 7.21
N ASP A 134 -13.04 -3.01 6.22
CA ASP A 134 -14.12 -3.75 5.57
C ASP A 134 -13.59 -4.70 4.48
N SER A 135 -14.49 -5.40 3.78
CA SER A 135 -14.13 -6.34 2.71
C SER A 135 -13.43 -5.67 1.51
N GLN A 136 -13.55 -4.37 1.36
CA GLN A 136 -12.91 -3.60 0.30
C GLN A 136 -11.54 -3.04 0.69
N GLY A 137 -11.19 -3.07 1.98
CA GLY A 137 -9.97 -2.49 2.54
C GLY A 137 -10.14 -1.08 3.10
N LYS A 138 -11.38 -0.58 3.26
CA LYS A 138 -11.66 0.73 3.87
C LYS A 138 -11.54 0.68 5.38
N THR A 139 -10.90 1.68 5.95
CA THR A 139 -10.86 1.89 7.41
C THR A 139 -12.09 2.69 7.88
N ASN A 140 -12.16 2.97 9.19
CA ASN A 140 -13.15 3.87 9.77
C ASN A 140 -12.93 5.36 9.40
N VAL A 141 -11.80 5.71 8.78
CA VAL A 141 -11.49 7.07 8.32
C VAL A 141 -11.70 7.17 6.83
N GLN A 142 -12.56 8.10 6.39
CA GLN A 142 -12.87 8.28 4.98
C GLN A 142 -11.62 8.58 4.15
N GLY A 143 -11.47 7.88 3.01
CA GLY A 143 -10.32 8.02 2.12
C GLY A 143 -9.07 7.28 2.59
N VAL A 144 -9.09 6.68 3.79
CA VAL A 144 -7.99 5.87 4.32
C VAL A 144 -8.32 4.39 4.18
N TRP A 145 -7.37 3.68 3.61
CA TRP A 145 -7.44 2.25 3.29
C TRP A 145 -6.26 1.52 3.93
N ALA A 146 -6.40 0.23 4.14
CA ALA A 146 -5.27 -0.61 4.51
C ALA A 146 -5.26 -1.90 3.71
N ALA A 147 -4.07 -2.42 3.43
CA ALA A 147 -3.87 -3.63 2.65
C ALA A 147 -2.68 -4.45 3.16
N GLY A 148 -2.69 -5.73 2.87
CA GLY A 148 -1.64 -6.66 3.25
C GLY A 148 -1.73 -7.07 4.72
N THR A 149 -0.60 -7.43 5.31
CA THR A 149 -0.56 -7.99 6.67
C THR A 149 -1.11 -7.04 7.72
N VAL A 150 -0.93 -5.73 7.55
CA VAL A 150 -1.51 -4.71 8.45
C VAL A 150 -3.04 -4.72 8.44
N ALA A 151 -3.66 -5.21 7.37
CA ALA A 151 -5.11 -5.38 7.24
C ALA A 151 -5.57 -6.82 7.55
N GLY A 152 -4.70 -7.67 8.11
CA GLY A 152 -5.05 -9.01 8.58
C GLY A 152 -4.95 -10.13 7.55
N VAL A 153 -4.38 -9.89 6.37
CA VAL A 153 -4.12 -11.00 5.43
C VAL A 153 -2.77 -11.66 5.72
N SER A 154 -2.66 -12.92 5.30
CA SER A 154 -1.46 -13.73 5.51
C SER A 154 -0.22 -13.06 4.90
N MET A 155 0.92 -13.17 5.59
CA MET A 155 2.17 -12.47 5.25
C MET A 155 2.90 -12.99 3.99
N HIS A 156 2.36 -14.01 3.32
CA HIS A 156 2.94 -14.52 2.08
C HIS A 156 2.95 -13.45 0.98
N THR A 157 4.07 -13.29 0.32
CA THR A 157 4.30 -12.17 -0.63
C THR A 157 3.27 -12.12 -1.75
N ILE A 158 2.86 -13.28 -2.29
CA ILE A 158 1.83 -13.34 -3.34
C ILE A 158 0.45 -12.89 -2.83
N ILE A 159 0.10 -13.23 -1.59
CA ILE A 159 -1.18 -12.83 -0.96
C ILE A 159 -1.17 -11.34 -0.70
N THR A 160 -0.11 -10.82 -0.09
CA THR A 160 0.01 -9.39 0.25
C THR A 160 0.11 -8.51 -0.99
N ALA A 161 0.81 -8.95 -2.05
CA ALA A 161 0.84 -8.25 -3.33
C ALA A 161 -0.55 -8.23 -3.99
N GLY A 162 -1.26 -9.37 -3.98
CA GLY A 162 -2.62 -9.46 -4.52
C GLY A 162 -3.63 -8.58 -3.75
N ASP A 163 -3.52 -8.51 -2.43
CA ASP A 163 -4.38 -7.65 -1.62
C ASP A 163 -4.08 -6.17 -1.86
N GLY A 164 -2.80 -5.78 -2.02
CA GLY A 164 -2.42 -4.44 -2.44
C GLY A 164 -3.05 -4.04 -3.78
N ALA A 165 -3.00 -4.93 -4.77
CA ALA A 165 -3.66 -4.74 -6.07
C ALA A 165 -5.20 -4.59 -5.92
N LYS A 166 -5.84 -5.48 -5.14
CA LYS A 166 -7.28 -5.44 -4.88
C LYS A 166 -7.72 -4.11 -4.28
N VAL A 167 -7.03 -3.65 -3.24
CA VAL A 167 -7.35 -2.38 -2.57
C VAL A 167 -7.09 -1.21 -3.51
N ALA A 168 -6.01 -1.21 -4.27
CA ALA A 168 -5.74 -0.17 -5.27
C ALA A 168 -6.84 -0.08 -6.32
N ILE A 169 -7.34 -1.22 -6.85
CA ILE A 169 -8.47 -1.25 -7.78
C ILE A 169 -9.72 -0.61 -7.16
N ASN A 170 -9.97 -0.85 -5.88
CA ASN A 170 -11.10 -0.25 -5.18
C ASN A 170 -10.93 1.27 -5.02
N VAL A 171 -9.73 1.74 -4.67
CA VAL A 171 -9.37 3.18 -4.60
C VAL A 171 -9.55 3.85 -5.96
N ILE A 172 -9.03 3.24 -7.03
CA ILE A 172 -9.17 3.75 -8.40
C ILE A 172 -10.65 3.84 -8.79
N SER A 173 -11.42 2.80 -8.44
CA SER A 173 -12.86 2.76 -8.72
C SER A 173 -13.60 3.89 -8.02
N GLU A 174 -13.25 4.19 -6.77
CA GLU A 174 -13.83 5.31 -6.02
C GLU A 174 -13.43 6.65 -6.63
N LEU A 175 -12.17 6.84 -6.99
CA LEU A 175 -11.68 8.04 -7.68
C LEU A 175 -12.36 8.28 -9.05
N ASN A 176 -12.70 7.21 -9.74
CA ASN A 176 -13.34 7.29 -11.06
C ASN A 176 -14.88 7.39 -10.99
N GLY A 177 -15.48 7.12 -9.82
CA GLY A 177 -16.93 6.97 -9.68
C GLY A 177 -17.51 5.75 -10.43
N ALA A 178 -16.67 4.82 -10.88
CA ALA A 178 -17.05 3.62 -11.62
C ALA A 178 -16.03 2.49 -11.43
N ARG A 179 -16.49 1.24 -11.55
CA ARG A 179 -15.60 0.08 -11.40
C ARG A 179 -14.42 0.14 -12.39
N TYR A 180 -13.21 0.12 -11.87
CA TYR A 180 -11.98 0.02 -12.65
C TYR A 180 -11.64 -1.46 -12.92
N VAL A 181 -11.20 -1.73 -14.14
CA VAL A 181 -10.65 -3.01 -14.56
C VAL A 181 -9.37 -2.73 -15.35
N ASP A 182 -8.28 -3.39 -14.98
CA ASP A 182 -6.99 -3.28 -15.67
C ASP A 182 -6.82 -4.47 -16.63
N HIS A 183 -6.86 -4.19 -17.92
CA HIS A 183 -6.68 -5.18 -18.97
C HIS A 183 -5.72 -4.67 -20.05
N ASP A 184 -4.59 -5.37 -20.18
CA ASP A 184 -3.73 -5.25 -21.35
C ASP A 184 -3.93 -6.47 -22.29
N VAL A 185 -4.09 -6.21 -23.56
CA VAL A 185 -4.22 -7.25 -24.58
C VAL A 185 -2.91 -7.35 -25.35
N LEU A 186 -2.45 -8.56 -25.62
CA LEU A 186 -1.32 -8.78 -26.53
C LEU A 186 -1.65 -8.12 -27.87
N LYS A 187 -0.78 -7.21 -28.32
CA LYS A 187 -0.82 -6.70 -29.68
C LYS A 187 -0.34 -7.80 -30.61
N ALA A 188 -1.15 -8.17 -31.59
CA ALA A 188 -0.76 -9.08 -32.63
C ALA A 188 0.39 -8.51 -33.48
#